data_9c325231e3a1fcafc48e22bc273d857a
#
_entry.id   9c325231e3a1fcafc48e22bc273d857a
#
_cell.length_a   1.000
_cell.length_b   1.000
_cell.length_c   1.000
_cell.angle_alpha   90.00
_cell.angle_beta   90.00
_cell.angle_gamma   90.00
#
_symmetry.space_group_name_H-M   'P 1'
#
loop_
_entity.id
_entity.type
_entity.pdbx_description
1 polymer ?
#
loop_
_entity_poly.entity_id
_entity_poly.type
_entity_poly.pdbx_seq_one_letter_code
_entity_poly.pdbx_strand_id
1 'polypeptide(L)'
;ALMEPLVQIARGADPESVGLPALKKRIHAKTTLTLTEPEDMPTRSDVVTDNPVPTAPFWGTRLVRGLKLADYSSFLDERATFMGQWGLKPSRGDDQTSYEQLVEAEGRPRLRYWLDRILAEGVFDASVAYGYFPVYSEGNDVVVLHHADDPTGVLGKPGLLAPDGASGEIGTERLRFSFPRQRRDRHLCLADFVKSKESGLIDVLPLQLVTVGSNVD
;
A
#
# COMPACT_ATOMS: atom_id res chain seq x y z
N ALA A 1 10.12 12.62 30.62
CA ALA A 1 11.23 12.05 31.44
C ALA A 1 12.50 11.72 30.63
N LEU A 2 12.44 11.51 29.31
CA LEU A 2 13.61 11.18 28.44
C LEU A 2 14.22 12.41 27.76
N MET A 3 13.46 13.48 27.60
CA MET A 3 13.90 14.64 26.80
C MET A 3 15.03 15.42 27.47
N GLU A 4 14.98 15.60 28.80
CA GLU A 4 16.00 16.36 29.52
C GLU A 4 17.43 15.75 29.40
N PRO A 5 17.59 14.42 29.66
CA PRO A 5 18.86 13.74 29.40
C PRO A 5 19.34 13.86 27.95
N LEU A 6 18.44 13.74 26.96
CA LEU A 6 18.83 13.86 25.54
C LEU A 6 19.29 15.26 25.18
N VAL A 7 18.66 16.31 25.73
CA VAL A 7 19.11 17.71 25.55
C VAL A 7 20.48 17.95 26.17
N GLN A 8 20.77 17.37 27.35
CA GLN A 8 22.08 17.47 27.98
C GLN A 8 23.16 16.79 27.15
N ILE A 9 22.89 15.62 26.60
CA ILE A 9 23.81 14.91 25.69
C ILE A 9 24.04 15.74 24.42
N ALA A 10 23.00 16.29 23.82
CA ALA A 10 23.11 17.15 22.64
C ALA A 10 23.94 18.43 22.91
N ARG A 11 24.03 18.87 24.18
CA ARG A 11 24.87 19.99 24.64
C ARG A 11 26.30 19.57 25.06
N GLY A 12 26.66 18.29 24.85
CA GLY A 12 28.01 17.79 25.10
C GLY A 12 28.20 17.10 26.45
N ALA A 13 27.12 16.78 27.18
CA ALA A 13 27.25 15.99 28.40
C ALA A 13 27.53 14.51 28.07
N ASP A 14 28.31 13.86 28.93
CA ASP A 14 28.60 12.45 28.78
C ASP A 14 27.32 11.61 28.94
N PRO A 15 26.96 10.76 27.98
CA PRO A 15 25.79 9.89 28.04
C PRO A 15 25.69 9.03 29.30
N GLU A 16 26.85 8.62 29.86
CA GLU A 16 26.88 7.80 31.09
C GLU A 16 26.57 8.61 32.34
N SER A 17 26.77 9.93 32.31
CA SER A 17 26.58 10.82 33.46
C SER A 17 25.14 11.35 33.63
N VAL A 18 24.31 11.30 32.57
CA VAL A 18 22.98 11.94 32.55
C VAL A 18 21.84 11.02 33.02
N GLY A 19 22.13 9.85 33.55
CA GLY A 19 21.13 8.97 34.19
C GLY A 19 20.01 8.54 33.25
N LEU A 20 20.34 8.15 32.03
CA LEU A 20 19.35 7.58 31.11
C LEU A 20 18.62 6.40 31.75
N PRO A 21 17.28 6.34 31.68
CA PRO A 21 16.56 5.20 32.20
C PRO A 21 17.03 3.93 31.50
N ALA A 22 17.27 2.87 32.26
CA ALA A 22 17.67 1.58 31.71
C ALA A 22 16.71 1.16 30.60
N LEU A 23 17.25 0.90 29.42
CA LEU A 23 16.48 0.34 28.31
C LEU A 23 15.83 -0.97 28.80
N LYS A 24 14.52 -0.93 29.05
CA LYS A 24 13.76 -2.16 29.23
C LYS A 24 13.90 -2.92 27.91
N LYS A 25 14.81 -3.89 27.86
CA LYS A 25 14.83 -4.85 26.75
C LYS A 25 13.42 -5.43 26.69
N ARG A 26 12.60 -5.00 25.70
CA ARG A 26 11.45 -5.78 25.31
C ARG A 26 12.03 -7.13 24.88
N ILE A 27 11.92 -8.11 25.75
CA ILE A 27 12.06 -9.50 25.37
C ILE A 27 10.84 -9.76 24.47
N HIS A 28 10.99 -9.43 23.19
CA HIS A 28 10.16 -10.09 22.21
C HIS A 28 10.49 -11.56 22.38
N ALA A 29 9.57 -12.33 22.91
CA ALA A 29 9.64 -13.77 22.75
C ALA A 29 9.93 -13.96 21.27
N LYS A 30 11.14 -14.39 20.93
CA LYS A 30 11.46 -14.84 19.59
C LYS A 30 10.58 -16.06 19.38
N THR A 31 9.35 -15.84 18.87
CA THR A 31 8.65 -16.91 18.20
C THR A 31 9.58 -17.32 17.10
N THR A 32 10.23 -18.45 17.26
CA THR A 32 11.09 -19.04 16.24
C THR A 32 10.11 -19.39 15.11
N LEU A 33 9.93 -18.46 14.16
CA LEU A 33 9.11 -18.71 13.00
C LEU A 33 9.84 -19.80 12.20
N THR A 34 9.27 -21.00 12.18
CA THR A 34 9.73 -22.05 11.29
C THR A 34 9.40 -21.59 9.88
N LEU A 35 10.44 -21.26 9.11
CA LEU A 35 10.30 -20.92 7.71
C LEU A 35 10.44 -22.20 6.88
N THR A 36 9.59 -22.33 5.89
CA THR A 36 9.72 -23.41 4.89
C THR A 36 10.98 -23.19 4.06
N GLU A 37 11.77 -24.23 3.84
CA GLU A 37 12.94 -24.14 2.97
C GLU A 37 12.52 -23.89 1.51
N PRO A 38 13.31 -23.17 0.72
CA PRO A 38 12.95 -22.84 -0.66
C PRO A 38 12.60 -24.03 -1.52
N GLU A 39 13.24 -25.17 -1.28
CA GLU A 39 13.08 -26.42 -2.02
C GLU A 39 11.74 -27.11 -1.73
N ASP A 40 11.18 -26.87 -0.54
CA ASP A 40 9.90 -27.44 -0.11
C ASP A 40 8.71 -26.51 -0.38
N MET A 41 8.95 -25.36 -1.01
CA MET A 41 7.89 -24.39 -1.26
C MET A 41 7.02 -24.78 -2.45
N PRO A 42 5.69 -24.66 -2.33
CA PRO A 42 4.79 -24.92 -3.45
C PRO A 42 5.01 -23.88 -4.56
N THR A 43 4.83 -24.30 -5.81
CA THR A 43 4.92 -23.40 -6.97
C THR A 43 3.76 -22.40 -7.00
N ARG A 44 2.62 -22.73 -6.40
CA ARG A 44 1.42 -21.90 -6.30
C ARG A 44 0.72 -22.16 -4.96
N SER A 45 0.13 -21.13 -4.39
CA SER A 45 -0.70 -21.25 -3.18
C SER A 45 -2.13 -21.71 -3.53
N ASP A 46 -2.91 -22.01 -2.49
CA ASP A 46 -4.29 -22.50 -2.56
C ASP A 46 -5.36 -21.42 -2.84
N VAL A 47 -4.96 -20.32 -3.46
CA VAL A 47 -5.92 -19.24 -3.80
C VAL A 47 -6.87 -19.68 -4.90
N VAL A 48 -8.09 -19.17 -4.83
CA VAL A 48 -9.13 -19.42 -5.82
C VAL A 48 -8.73 -18.84 -7.17
N THR A 49 -8.90 -19.62 -8.24
CA THR A 49 -8.45 -19.25 -9.60
C THR A 49 -9.58 -19.17 -10.63
N ASP A 50 -10.81 -19.53 -10.25
CA ASP A 50 -11.99 -19.58 -11.12
C ASP A 50 -12.79 -18.28 -11.14
N ASN A 51 -12.32 -17.23 -10.45
CA ASN A 51 -12.93 -15.90 -10.49
C ASN A 51 -13.04 -15.40 -11.94
N PRO A 52 -14.17 -14.79 -12.32
CA PRO A 52 -14.28 -14.17 -13.63
C PRO A 52 -13.27 -13.01 -13.76
N VAL A 53 -12.71 -12.85 -14.96
CA VAL A 53 -11.85 -11.70 -15.24
C VAL A 53 -12.72 -10.44 -15.34
N PRO A 54 -12.42 -9.37 -14.60
CA PRO A 54 -13.18 -8.13 -14.67
C PRO A 54 -12.96 -7.43 -16.01
N THR A 55 -13.98 -6.70 -16.48
CA THR A 55 -13.83 -5.83 -17.66
C THR A 55 -13.10 -4.55 -17.26
N ALA A 56 -11.99 -4.24 -17.92
CA ALA A 56 -11.28 -2.98 -17.70
C ALA A 56 -12.12 -1.79 -18.21
N PRO A 57 -12.28 -0.72 -17.41
CA PRO A 57 -12.99 0.49 -17.86
C PRO A 57 -12.30 1.21 -19.02
N PHE A 58 -11.00 1.05 -19.14
CA PHE A 58 -10.12 1.52 -20.21
C PHE A 58 -8.77 0.82 -20.09
N TRP A 59 -7.94 0.91 -21.11
CA TRP A 59 -6.58 0.42 -21.05
C TRP A 59 -5.57 1.57 -21.00
N GLY A 60 -4.41 1.28 -20.37
CA GLY A 60 -3.33 2.22 -20.21
C GLY A 60 -3.50 3.16 -19.02
N THR A 61 -2.82 4.29 -19.06
CA THR A 61 -2.69 5.22 -17.92
C THR A 61 -3.51 6.49 -18.14
N ARG A 62 -4.16 6.95 -17.09
CA ARG A 62 -4.75 8.30 -16.98
C ARG A 62 -4.08 9.08 -15.86
N LEU A 63 -3.92 10.37 -16.08
CA LEU A 63 -3.34 11.30 -15.12
C LEU A 63 -4.39 12.33 -14.71
N VAL A 64 -4.64 12.43 -13.42
CA VAL A 64 -5.49 13.47 -12.81
C VAL A 64 -4.60 14.35 -11.96
N ARG A 65 -4.65 15.66 -12.16
CA ARG A 65 -3.89 16.68 -11.44
C ARG A 65 -4.82 17.69 -10.79
N GLY A 66 -4.29 18.39 -9.78
CA GLY A 66 -5.01 19.47 -9.12
C GLY A 66 -6.25 18.98 -8.37
N LEU A 67 -6.17 17.79 -7.76
CA LEU A 67 -7.21 17.28 -6.88
C LEU A 67 -7.36 18.20 -5.68
N LYS A 68 -8.57 18.68 -5.43
CA LYS A 68 -8.83 19.55 -4.28
C LYS A 68 -8.89 18.71 -3.01
N LEU A 69 -8.47 19.29 -1.88
CA LEU A 69 -8.54 18.63 -0.58
C LEU A 69 -9.96 18.10 -0.29
N ALA A 70 -11.00 18.83 -0.68
CA ALA A 70 -12.39 18.45 -0.50
C ALA A 70 -12.78 17.17 -1.27
N ASP A 71 -12.08 16.85 -2.36
CA ASP A 71 -12.42 15.70 -3.20
C ASP A 71 -12.04 14.37 -2.53
N TYR A 72 -11.06 14.39 -1.61
CA TYR A 72 -10.55 13.17 -0.98
C TYR A 72 -10.54 13.17 0.55
N SER A 73 -10.68 14.31 1.22
CA SER A 73 -10.65 14.37 2.69
C SER A 73 -11.80 13.60 3.35
N SER A 74 -12.95 13.48 2.67
CA SER A 74 -14.09 12.69 3.16
C SER A 74 -13.84 11.18 3.18
N PHE A 75 -12.81 10.70 2.49
CA PHE A 75 -12.42 9.29 2.46
C PHE A 75 -11.31 8.96 3.47
N LEU A 76 -10.93 9.94 4.31
CA LEU A 76 -9.93 9.70 5.35
C LEU A 76 -10.45 8.68 6.37
N ASP A 77 -9.66 7.64 6.64
CA ASP A 77 -9.94 6.72 7.73
C ASP A 77 -9.61 7.41 9.08
N GLU A 78 -10.65 8.00 9.69
CA GLU A 78 -10.53 8.66 11.00
C GLU A 78 -9.97 7.72 12.06
N ARG A 79 -10.39 6.45 12.06
CA ARG A 79 -9.96 5.49 13.07
C ARG A 79 -8.47 5.16 12.92
N ALA A 80 -8.00 4.92 11.72
CA ALA A 80 -6.58 4.69 11.45
C ALA A 80 -5.77 5.93 11.83
N THR A 81 -6.26 7.13 11.52
CA THR A 81 -5.61 8.40 11.86
C THR A 81 -5.56 8.59 13.37
N PHE A 82 -6.69 8.52 14.07
CA PHE A 82 -6.77 8.84 15.49
C PHE A 82 -6.09 7.78 16.37
N MET A 83 -6.43 6.50 16.17
CA MET A 83 -5.84 5.43 16.98
C MET A 83 -4.45 5.02 16.52
N GLY A 84 -4.25 4.91 15.22
CA GLY A 84 -3.02 4.41 14.62
C GLY A 84 -1.91 5.45 14.60
N GLN A 85 -2.18 6.61 14.02
CA GLN A 85 -1.16 7.65 13.81
C GLN A 85 -1.02 8.58 15.03
N TRP A 86 -2.13 9.05 15.58
CA TRP A 86 -2.10 10.03 16.69
C TRP A 86 -2.11 9.38 18.07
N GLY A 87 -2.34 8.07 18.14
CA GLY A 87 -2.29 7.33 19.40
C GLY A 87 -3.42 7.65 20.38
N LEU A 88 -4.56 8.16 19.88
CA LEU A 88 -5.74 8.43 20.71
C LEU A 88 -6.38 7.09 21.13
N LYS A 89 -5.99 6.61 22.30
CA LYS A 89 -6.47 5.35 22.87
C LYS A 89 -7.11 5.59 24.22
N PRO A 90 -8.23 4.92 24.52
CA PRO A 90 -8.83 4.97 25.86
C PRO A 90 -7.81 4.64 26.94
N SER A 91 -7.86 5.36 28.05
CA SER A 91 -7.05 5.05 29.23
C SER A 91 -7.54 3.75 29.86
N ARG A 92 -6.62 2.95 30.42
CA ARG A 92 -6.93 1.70 31.14
C ARG A 92 -7.08 1.91 32.64
N GLY A 93 -7.49 3.10 33.10
CA GLY A 93 -7.64 3.45 34.53
C GLY A 93 -9.09 3.69 34.90
N ASP A 94 -9.31 4.10 36.19
CA ASP A 94 -10.64 4.40 36.73
C ASP A 94 -11.34 5.57 36.01
N ASP A 95 -10.60 6.41 35.36
CA ASP A 95 -11.12 7.51 34.53
C ASP A 95 -11.33 7.01 33.09
N GLN A 96 -12.46 6.30 32.89
CA GLN A 96 -12.81 5.64 31.63
C GLN A 96 -13.33 6.65 30.59
N THR A 97 -12.46 7.49 30.06
CA THR A 97 -12.79 8.25 28.85
C THR A 97 -12.97 7.28 27.68
N SER A 98 -14.17 7.22 27.09
CA SER A 98 -14.44 6.35 25.96
C SER A 98 -13.68 6.82 24.70
N TYR A 99 -13.52 5.91 23.75
CA TYR A 99 -12.90 6.28 22.45
C TYR A 99 -13.69 7.40 21.76
N GLU A 100 -15.01 7.33 21.81
CA GLU A 100 -15.91 8.33 21.21
C GLU A 100 -15.73 9.70 21.87
N GLN A 101 -15.57 9.76 23.17
CA GLN A 101 -15.28 11.01 23.87
C GLN A 101 -13.94 11.61 23.47
N LEU A 102 -12.88 10.79 23.31
CA LEU A 102 -11.58 11.24 22.81
C LEU A 102 -11.67 11.76 21.38
N VAL A 103 -12.43 11.07 20.52
CA VAL A 103 -12.65 11.50 19.13
C VAL A 103 -13.31 12.87 19.07
N GLU A 104 -14.36 13.11 19.87
CA GLU A 104 -15.07 14.39 19.89
C GLU A 104 -14.24 15.51 20.54
N ALA A 105 -13.56 15.20 21.65
CA ALA A 105 -12.82 16.21 22.42
C ALA A 105 -11.47 16.60 21.76
N GLU A 106 -10.79 15.64 21.13
CA GLU A 106 -9.42 15.86 20.63
C GLU A 106 -9.27 15.50 19.14
N GLY A 107 -9.81 14.37 18.70
CA GLY A 107 -9.59 13.83 17.36
C GLY A 107 -10.10 14.76 16.27
N ARG A 108 -11.40 15.00 16.26
CA ARG A 108 -12.05 15.85 15.25
C ARG A 108 -11.62 17.30 15.27
N PRO A 109 -11.48 17.99 16.43
CA PRO A 109 -10.97 19.36 16.47
C PRO A 109 -9.54 19.46 15.90
N ARG A 110 -8.67 18.50 16.24
CA ARG A 110 -7.31 18.44 15.70
C ARG A 110 -7.28 18.15 14.20
N LEU A 111 -8.14 17.23 13.71
CA LEU A 111 -8.25 16.94 12.28
C LEU A 111 -8.73 18.18 11.51
N ARG A 112 -9.76 18.87 11.99
CA ARG A 112 -10.27 20.10 11.39
C ARG A 112 -9.19 21.17 11.32
N TYR A 113 -8.46 21.40 12.40
CA TYR A 113 -7.36 22.34 12.44
C TYR A 113 -6.32 22.07 11.35
N TRP A 114 -5.93 20.80 11.17
CA TRP A 114 -4.94 20.45 10.16
C TRP A 114 -5.49 20.55 8.73
N LEU A 115 -6.74 20.16 8.50
CA LEU A 115 -7.36 20.29 7.17
C LEU A 115 -7.49 21.77 6.77
N ASP A 116 -7.93 22.62 7.69
CA ASP A 116 -8.05 24.06 7.46
C ASP A 116 -6.67 24.68 7.16
N ARG A 117 -5.65 24.28 7.89
CA ARG A 117 -4.29 24.75 7.68
C ARG A 117 -3.71 24.29 6.34
N ILE A 118 -3.85 23.02 6.01
CA ILE A 118 -3.41 22.47 4.71
C ILE A 118 -4.09 23.21 3.56
N LEU A 119 -5.38 23.51 3.70
CA LEU A 119 -6.13 24.27 2.69
C LEU A 119 -5.66 25.71 2.57
N ALA A 120 -5.46 26.39 3.70
CA ALA A 120 -5.05 27.81 3.73
C ALA A 120 -3.63 28.02 3.22
N GLU A 121 -2.73 27.11 3.52
CA GLU A 121 -1.31 27.19 3.12
C GLU A 121 -1.06 26.58 1.73
N GLY A 122 -2.03 25.88 1.15
CA GLY A 122 -1.89 25.21 -0.15
C GLY A 122 -0.77 24.16 -0.19
N VAL A 123 -0.58 23.47 0.93
CA VAL A 123 0.56 22.55 1.13
C VAL A 123 0.49 21.35 0.17
N PHE A 124 -0.72 20.87 -0.13
CA PHE A 124 -0.90 19.68 -0.98
C PHE A 124 -1.20 20.05 -2.43
N ASP A 125 -0.40 19.53 -3.33
CA ASP A 125 -0.66 19.47 -4.77
C ASP A 125 -0.89 18.00 -5.17
N ALA A 126 -2.11 17.53 -4.87
CA ALA A 126 -2.45 16.12 -5.03
C ALA A 126 -2.68 15.78 -6.50
N SER A 127 -2.03 14.69 -6.92
CA SER A 127 -2.16 14.15 -8.26
C SER A 127 -2.17 12.62 -8.21
N VAL A 128 -2.85 11.99 -9.18
CA VAL A 128 -2.87 10.54 -9.31
C VAL A 128 -2.67 10.13 -10.76
N ALA A 129 -1.75 9.21 -10.99
CA ALA A 129 -1.67 8.41 -12.20
C ALA A 129 -2.27 7.04 -11.91
N TYR A 130 -3.22 6.60 -12.70
CA TYR A 130 -3.84 5.29 -12.54
C TYR A 130 -4.15 4.67 -13.89
N GLY A 131 -4.23 3.35 -13.91
CA GLY A 131 -4.49 2.66 -15.16
C GLY A 131 -4.84 1.20 -14.97
N TYR A 132 -5.27 0.59 -16.06
CA TYR A 132 -5.57 -0.82 -16.16
C TYR A 132 -4.71 -1.44 -17.24
N PHE A 133 -4.14 -2.59 -16.91
CA PHE A 133 -3.15 -3.24 -17.77
C PHE A 133 -3.48 -4.72 -17.94
N PRO A 134 -3.38 -5.29 -19.16
CA PRO A 134 -3.52 -6.72 -19.35
C PRO A 134 -2.31 -7.45 -18.77
N VAL A 135 -2.58 -8.53 -18.04
CA VAL A 135 -1.55 -9.30 -17.32
C VAL A 135 -1.82 -10.79 -17.35
N TYR A 136 -0.77 -11.57 -17.13
CA TYR A 136 -0.85 -12.97 -16.69
C TYR A 136 0.25 -13.24 -15.65
N SER A 137 0.14 -14.32 -14.91
CA SER A 137 1.21 -14.77 -14.02
C SER A 137 2.00 -15.94 -14.62
N GLU A 138 3.32 -15.96 -14.36
CA GLU A 138 4.25 -17.02 -14.74
C GLU A 138 5.16 -17.31 -13.54
N GLY A 139 4.91 -18.43 -12.86
CA GLY A 139 5.58 -18.69 -11.58
C GLY A 139 5.25 -17.62 -10.53
N ASN A 140 6.26 -16.94 -10.03
CA ASN A 140 6.13 -15.83 -9.07
C ASN A 140 6.09 -14.44 -9.73
N ASP A 141 6.04 -14.40 -11.05
CA ASP A 141 6.04 -13.16 -11.82
C ASP A 141 4.63 -12.76 -12.25
N VAL A 142 4.38 -11.46 -12.26
CA VAL A 142 3.25 -10.83 -12.96
C VAL A 142 3.80 -10.15 -14.20
N VAL A 143 3.37 -10.61 -15.36
CA VAL A 143 3.79 -10.11 -16.67
C VAL A 143 2.74 -9.15 -17.18
N VAL A 144 3.12 -7.88 -17.33
CA VAL A 144 2.28 -6.84 -17.91
C VAL A 144 2.50 -6.79 -19.41
N LEU A 145 1.42 -6.74 -20.15
CA LEU A 145 1.44 -6.76 -21.61
C LEU A 145 1.18 -5.36 -22.19
N HIS A 146 1.58 -5.17 -23.42
CA HIS A 146 1.13 -4.03 -24.22
C HIS A 146 -0.33 -4.24 -24.66
N HIS A 147 -1.09 -3.16 -24.74
CA HIS A 147 -2.43 -3.13 -25.31
C HIS A 147 -2.53 -2.08 -26.41
N ALA A 148 -3.22 -2.39 -27.48
CA ALA A 148 -3.33 -1.52 -28.65
C ALA A 148 -3.98 -0.15 -28.34
N ASP A 149 -4.91 -0.13 -27.36
CA ASP A 149 -5.64 1.06 -26.94
C ASP A 149 -4.94 1.85 -25.84
N ASP A 150 -3.72 1.45 -25.42
CA ASP A 150 -2.95 2.19 -24.42
C ASP A 150 -2.31 3.44 -25.06
N PRO A 151 -2.82 4.65 -24.77
CA PRO A 151 -2.33 5.88 -25.40
C PRO A 151 -0.91 6.26 -24.95
N THR A 152 -0.42 5.67 -23.87
CA THR A 152 0.91 5.95 -23.27
C THR A 152 1.94 4.88 -23.61
N GLY A 153 1.48 3.75 -24.14
CA GLY A 153 2.32 2.61 -24.49
C GLY A 153 2.81 2.69 -25.94
N VAL A 154 3.95 2.07 -26.18
CA VAL A 154 4.32 1.70 -27.53
C VAL A 154 3.24 0.74 -28.03
N LEU A 155 2.57 1.08 -29.12
CA LEU A 155 1.49 0.30 -29.72
C LEU A 155 1.82 -1.19 -29.67
N GLY A 156 1.06 -1.94 -28.86
CA GLY A 156 1.15 -3.38 -28.83
C GLY A 156 0.85 -3.92 -30.22
N LYS A 157 1.54 -4.97 -30.63
CA LYS A 157 1.18 -5.65 -31.87
C LYS A 157 -0.27 -6.15 -31.76
N PRO A 158 -1.08 -6.07 -32.84
CA PRO A 158 -2.39 -6.69 -32.86
C PRO A 158 -2.29 -8.16 -32.49
N GLY A 159 -3.16 -8.68 -31.66
CA GLY A 159 -3.16 -10.09 -31.29
C GLY A 159 -3.27 -10.39 -29.81
N LEU A 160 -3.56 -9.38 -28.96
CA LEU A 160 -3.87 -9.61 -27.56
C LEU A 160 -5.21 -10.35 -27.41
N LEU A 161 -5.21 -11.35 -26.53
CA LEU A 161 -6.46 -11.97 -26.07
C LEU A 161 -7.30 -10.88 -25.38
N ALA A 162 -8.50 -10.67 -25.88
CA ALA A 162 -9.47 -9.89 -25.15
C ALA A 162 -9.85 -10.62 -23.85
N PRO A 163 -10.19 -9.90 -22.76
CA PRO A 163 -10.60 -10.51 -21.49
C PRO A 163 -11.80 -11.45 -21.59
N ASP A 164 -12.55 -11.38 -22.70
CA ASP A 164 -13.73 -12.19 -22.99
C ASP A 164 -13.40 -13.58 -23.60
N GLY A 165 -12.14 -13.95 -23.65
CA GLY A 165 -11.71 -15.28 -24.13
C GLY A 165 -11.67 -15.40 -25.66
N ALA A 166 -11.75 -14.34 -26.42
CA ALA A 166 -11.52 -14.37 -27.85
C ALA A 166 -10.05 -14.77 -28.14
N SER A 167 -9.86 -15.77 -28.98
CA SER A 167 -8.56 -16.32 -29.34
C SER A 167 -7.72 -15.26 -30.10
N GLY A 168 -6.68 -14.78 -29.44
CA GLY A 168 -5.68 -13.90 -30.03
C GLY A 168 -4.28 -14.29 -29.54
N GLU A 169 -3.26 -13.82 -30.22
CA GLU A 169 -1.88 -14.01 -29.75
C GLU A 169 -1.67 -13.23 -28.45
N ILE A 170 -0.98 -13.86 -27.47
CA ILE A 170 -0.54 -13.17 -26.25
C ILE A 170 0.32 -11.96 -26.67
N GLY A 171 -0.06 -10.78 -26.17
CA GLY A 171 0.67 -9.57 -26.48
C GLY A 171 2.12 -9.59 -26.00
N THR A 172 2.91 -8.67 -26.51
CA THR A 172 4.30 -8.56 -26.10
C THR A 172 4.43 -8.09 -24.66
N GLU A 173 5.37 -8.67 -23.92
CA GLU A 173 5.72 -8.25 -22.57
C GLU A 173 6.16 -6.79 -22.56
N ARG A 174 5.58 -6.00 -21.66
CA ARG A 174 5.93 -4.60 -21.41
C ARG A 174 6.79 -4.46 -20.15
N LEU A 175 6.36 -5.11 -19.09
CA LEU A 175 7.00 -5.08 -17.77
C LEU A 175 6.81 -6.44 -17.08
N ARG A 176 7.74 -6.77 -16.20
CA ARG A 176 7.67 -7.97 -15.37
C ARG A 176 7.96 -7.58 -13.92
N PHE A 177 7.08 -8.01 -13.03
CA PHE A 177 7.24 -7.83 -11.60
C PHE A 177 7.43 -9.19 -10.94
N SER A 178 8.57 -9.43 -10.33
CA SER A 178 8.83 -10.65 -9.56
C SER A 178 8.49 -10.43 -8.09
N PHE A 179 7.67 -11.30 -7.53
CA PHE A 179 7.24 -11.22 -6.15
C PHE A 179 7.76 -12.40 -5.34
N PRO A 180 8.39 -12.16 -4.16
CA PRO A 180 8.79 -13.25 -3.31
C PRO A 180 7.56 -13.96 -2.74
N ARG A 181 7.61 -15.30 -2.74
CA ARG A 181 6.60 -16.13 -2.09
C ARG A 181 6.82 -16.13 -0.58
N GLN A 182 5.76 -16.06 0.21
CA GLN A 182 5.84 -16.19 1.67
C GLN A 182 6.40 -17.57 2.04
N ARG A 183 7.37 -17.59 2.96
CA ARG A 183 8.01 -18.82 3.44
C ARG A 183 7.28 -19.43 4.65
N ARG A 184 6.01 -19.12 4.86
CA ARG A 184 5.20 -19.57 5.99
C ARG A 184 3.71 -19.58 5.64
N ASP A 185 2.93 -20.15 6.51
CA ASP A 185 1.48 -20.21 6.43
C ASP A 185 1.00 -20.78 5.08
N ARG A 186 0.22 -20.03 4.32
CA ARG A 186 -0.34 -20.43 3.03
C ARG A 186 0.62 -20.26 1.85
N HIS A 187 1.86 -19.83 2.08
CA HIS A 187 2.87 -19.57 1.03
C HIS A 187 2.35 -18.64 -0.09
N LEU A 188 1.65 -17.57 0.30
CA LEU A 188 1.05 -16.64 -0.66
C LEU A 188 2.11 -15.90 -1.47
N CYS A 189 1.80 -15.70 -2.75
CA CYS A 189 2.51 -14.81 -3.66
C CYS A 189 1.49 -13.94 -4.39
N LEU A 190 1.81 -12.68 -4.67
CA LEU A 190 0.90 -11.79 -5.41
C LEU A 190 0.57 -12.31 -6.80
N ALA A 191 1.52 -13.01 -7.43
CA ALA A 191 1.29 -13.63 -8.74
C ALA A 191 0.19 -14.70 -8.73
N ASP A 192 -0.09 -15.33 -7.57
CA ASP A 192 -1.12 -16.35 -7.47
C ASP A 192 -2.55 -15.81 -7.63
N PHE A 193 -2.75 -14.51 -7.42
CA PHE A 193 -4.05 -13.84 -7.57
C PHE A 193 -4.35 -13.37 -8.99
N VAL A 194 -3.43 -13.60 -9.91
CA VAL A 194 -3.54 -13.27 -11.32
C VAL A 194 -3.71 -14.55 -12.13
N LYS A 195 -4.50 -14.53 -13.20
CA LYS A 195 -4.65 -15.69 -14.11
C LYS A 195 -3.28 -16.14 -14.62
N SER A 196 -3.04 -17.43 -14.54
CA SER A 196 -1.76 -17.98 -15.00
C SER A 196 -1.69 -18.04 -16.53
N LYS A 197 -0.49 -18.00 -17.06
CA LYS A 197 -0.22 -18.15 -18.51
C LYS A 197 -0.83 -19.44 -19.06
N GLU A 198 -0.77 -20.52 -18.28
CA GLU A 198 -1.30 -21.84 -18.64
C GLU A 198 -2.82 -21.84 -18.75
N SER A 199 -3.51 -20.92 -18.08
CA SER A 199 -4.97 -20.79 -18.20
C SER A 199 -5.42 -20.31 -19.57
N GLY A 200 -4.53 -19.69 -20.34
CA GLY A 200 -4.85 -19.03 -21.61
C GLY A 200 -5.67 -17.75 -21.46
N LEU A 201 -5.92 -17.29 -20.22
CA LEU A 201 -6.69 -16.07 -19.94
C LEU A 201 -5.76 -14.91 -19.63
N ILE A 202 -6.14 -13.72 -20.08
CA ILE A 202 -5.50 -12.46 -19.73
C ILE A 202 -6.32 -11.78 -18.64
N ASP A 203 -5.68 -11.45 -17.53
CA ASP A 203 -6.28 -10.77 -16.40
C ASP A 203 -6.11 -9.24 -16.51
N VAL A 204 -6.73 -8.50 -15.58
CA VAL A 204 -6.66 -7.04 -15.52
C VAL A 204 -5.99 -6.62 -14.22
N LEU A 205 -4.87 -5.90 -14.35
CA LEU A 205 -4.15 -5.32 -13.20
C LEU A 205 -4.45 -3.82 -13.11
N PRO A 206 -5.18 -3.37 -12.09
CA PRO A 206 -5.27 -1.95 -11.77
C PRO A 206 -4.01 -1.50 -11.02
N LEU A 207 -3.43 -0.40 -11.47
CA LEU A 207 -2.29 0.24 -10.80
C LEU A 207 -2.60 1.70 -10.55
N GLN A 208 -2.09 2.23 -9.42
CA GLN A 208 -2.15 3.66 -9.12
C GLN A 208 -0.87 4.15 -8.46
N LEU A 209 -0.52 5.38 -8.78
CA LEU A 209 0.53 6.15 -8.13
C LEU A 209 -0.06 7.48 -7.69
N VAL A 210 0.03 7.77 -6.40
CA VAL A 210 -0.52 9.00 -5.80
C VAL A 210 0.62 9.83 -5.24
N THR A 211 0.57 11.14 -5.47
CA THR A 211 1.45 12.12 -4.83
C THR A 211 0.64 13.26 -4.24
N VAL A 212 1.13 13.85 -3.17
CA VAL A 212 0.60 15.07 -2.57
C VAL A 212 1.46 16.30 -2.85
N GLY A 213 2.44 16.17 -3.75
CA GLY A 213 3.40 17.20 -4.08
C GLY A 213 4.62 17.19 -3.17
N SER A 214 5.50 18.19 -3.35
CA SER A 214 6.77 18.34 -2.63
C SER A 214 6.79 19.53 -1.65
N ASN A 215 5.64 20.19 -1.41
CA ASN A 215 5.56 21.39 -0.58
C ASN A 215 5.36 21.07 0.91
N VAL A 216 5.67 19.86 1.34
CA VAL A 216 5.42 19.32 2.70
C VAL A 216 6.67 19.37 3.58
N ASP A 217 7.71 20.06 3.19
CA ASP A 217 8.99 20.20 3.92
C ASP A 217 8.89 21.13 5.14
#